data_071a6a41d53bf472b153e44126632c76
#
_entry.id   071a6a41d53bf472b153e44126632c76
#
_cell.length_a   1.000
_cell.length_b   1.000
_cell.length_c   1.000
_cell.angle_alpha   90.00
_cell.angle_beta   90.00
_cell.angle_gamma   90.00
#
_symmetry.space_group_name_H-M   'P 1'
#
loop_
_entity.id
_entity.type
_entity.pdbx_description
1 polymer ?
#
loop_
_entity_poly.entity_id
_entity_poly.type
_entity_poly.pdbx_seq_one_letter_code
_entity_poly.pdbx_strand_id
1 'polypeptide(L)'
;AGMSIDIVSSGELYTAKNAGFPLENAYFHGNNKTDFDIEFAIDNGIGYFIADGYEEIDKIDSYAAQKGIKQRVLLRLTPGIDPHTNEKISTGKVDCKFGTPIETGQAEKYIAYVLSKANIELMGYHCHIGSQVFDCVPFCDAADIMIEYIAYIKKTLGYTAKVLNLGGGFGVRYVESDPYINIDENIRLISEHIKARCAENGIAVPTILMEPGRSMVADAGMTIYSVGTLKTISDYKSY
;
A
#
# COMPACT_ATOMS: atom_id res chain seq x y z
N ALA A 1 -8.64 -15.56 -11.58
CA ALA A 1 -7.78 -16.03 -10.47
C ALA A 1 -8.22 -15.50 -9.09
N GLY A 2 -9.24 -14.62 -9.02
CA GLY A 2 -9.74 -14.05 -7.77
C GLY A 2 -8.82 -12.98 -7.15
N MET A 3 -7.89 -12.42 -7.93
CA MET A 3 -7.05 -11.31 -7.50
C MET A 3 -7.80 -9.99 -7.57
N SER A 4 -7.43 -9.05 -6.70
CA SER A 4 -7.79 -7.64 -6.80
C SER A 4 -6.82 -6.89 -7.73
N ILE A 5 -7.09 -5.62 -8.00
CA ILE A 5 -6.21 -4.76 -8.80
C ILE A 5 -5.94 -3.45 -8.06
N ASP A 6 -4.69 -3.01 -8.11
CA ASP A 6 -4.31 -1.67 -7.67
C ASP A 6 -4.32 -0.74 -8.88
N ILE A 7 -4.84 0.44 -8.69
CA ILE A 7 -4.87 1.52 -9.67
C ILE A 7 -4.34 2.82 -9.04
N VAL A 8 -3.68 3.66 -9.82
CA VAL A 8 -3.07 4.90 -9.35
C VAL A 8 -3.53 6.13 -10.14
N SER A 9 -4.47 5.95 -11.07
CA SER A 9 -5.02 7.03 -11.90
C SER A 9 -6.41 6.71 -12.46
N SER A 10 -7.15 7.74 -12.83
CA SER A 10 -8.41 7.60 -13.56
C SER A 10 -8.25 6.88 -14.91
N GLY A 11 -7.08 7.00 -15.55
CA GLY A 11 -6.75 6.27 -16.78
C GLY A 11 -6.66 4.75 -16.57
N GLU A 12 -6.03 4.32 -15.48
CA GLU A 12 -5.98 2.90 -15.11
C GLU A 12 -7.35 2.37 -14.71
N LEU A 13 -8.13 3.17 -13.97
CA LEU A 13 -9.52 2.82 -13.65
C LEU A 13 -10.35 2.63 -14.92
N TYR A 14 -10.23 3.55 -15.88
CA TYR A 14 -10.90 3.46 -17.17
C TYR A 14 -10.50 2.19 -17.92
N THR A 15 -9.22 1.85 -17.90
CA THR A 15 -8.69 0.63 -18.54
C THR A 15 -9.26 -0.63 -17.88
N ALA A 16 -9.24 -0.70 -16.55
CA ALA A 16 -9.79 -1.83 -15.80
C ALA A 16 -11.30 -2.01 -16.06
N LYS A 17 -12.05 -0.90 -16.06
CA LYS A 17 -13.48 -0.90 -16.39
C LYS A 17 -13.74 -1.46 -17.78
N ASN A 18 -13.02 -0.99 -18.80
CA ASN A 18 -13.21 -1.45 -20.19
C ASN A 18 -12.74 -2.89 -20.40
N ALA A 19 -11.83 -3.39 -19.58
CA ALA A 19 -11.46 -4.80 -19.56
C ALA A 19 -12.51 -5.69 -18.86
N GLY A 20 -13.58 -5.11 -18.31
CA GLY A 20 -14.62 -5.85 -17.58
C GLY A 20 -14.19 -6.30 -16.19
N PHE A 21 -13.17 -5.65 -15.60
CA PHE A 21 -12.75 -5.97 -14.25
C PHE A 21 -13.80 -5.49 -13.22
N PRO A 22 -14.17 -6.31 -12.21
CA PRO A 22 -15.12 -5.93 -11.17
C PRO A 22 -14.50 -4.88 -10.24
N LEU A 23 -14.88 -3.60 -10.45
CA LEU A 23 -14.23 -2.45 -9.78
C LEU A 23 -14.44 -2.42 -8.26
N GLU A 24 -15.40 -3.16 -7.74
CA GLU A 24 -15.57 -3.39 -6.30
C GLU A 24 -14.38 -4.13 -5.65
N ASN A 25 -13.52 -4.75 -6.48
CA ASN A 25 -12.27 -5.40 -6.07
C ASN A 25 -11.03 -4.57 -6.45
N ALA A 26 -11.19 -3.30 -6.81
CA ALA A 26 -10.10 -2.40 -7.12
C ALA A 26 -9.77 -1.48 -5.94
N TYR A 27 -8.48 -1.18 -5.78
CA TYR A 27 -7.90 -0.33 -4.73
C TYR A 27 -7.23 0.87 -5.40
N PHE A 28 -7.70 2.08 -5.08
CA PHE A 28 -7.16 3.30 -5.67
C PHE A 28 -6.10 3.92 -4.76
N HIS A 29 -4.86 3.84 -5.18
CA HIS A 29 -3.67 4.36 -4.51
C HIS A 29 -3.32 5.79 -4.98
N GLY A 30 -2.29 6.37 -4.34
CA GLY A 30 -1.74 7.68 -4.67
C GLY A 30 -1.96 8.71 -3.56
N ASN A 31 -0.97 9.58 -3.38
CA ASN A 31 -0.98 10.61 -2.34
C ASN A 31 -1.50 11.98 -2.83
N ASN A 32 -1.98 12.07 -4.06
CA ASN A 32 -2.55 13.27 -4.65
C ASN A 32 -3.62 12.91 -5.67
N LYS A 33 -4.72 12.30 -5.19
CA LYS A 33 -5.91 12.07 -6.01
C LYS A 33 -6.62 13.39 -6.24
N THR A 34 -6.89 13.73 -7.50
CA THR A 34 -7.64 14.92 -7.87
C THR A 34 -9.13 14.73 -7.58
N ASP A 35 -9.89 15.83 -7.58
CA ASP A 35 -11.35 15.76 -7.44
C ASP A 35 -11.96 14.87 -8.53
N PHE A 36 -11.47 15.03 -9.78
CA PHE A 36 -11.88 14.18 -10.89
C PHE A 36 -11.58 12.69 -10.67
N ASP A 37 -10.42 12.34 -10.11
CA ASP A 37 -10.07 10.95 -9.83
C ASP A 37 -11.05 10.34 -8.81
N ILE A 38 -11.36 11.08 -7.74
CA ILE A 38 -12.26 10.65 -6.68
C ILE A 38 -13.70 10.48 -7.22
N GLU A 39 -14.20 11.51 -7.90
CA GLU A 39 -15.55 11.51 -8.48
C GLU A 39 -15.71 10.38 -9.50
N PHE A 40 -14.75 10.27 -10.43
CA PHE A 40 -14.77 9.23 -11.43
C PHE A 40 -14.70 7.82 -10.84
N ALA A 41 -13.91 7.64 -9.78
CA ALA A 41 -13.80 6.35 -9.11
C ALA A 41 -15.11 5.96 -8.40
N ILE A 42 -15.71 6.86 -7.64
CA ILE A 42 -16.97 6.63 -6.93
C ILE A 42 -18.11 6.38 -7.94
N ASP A 43 -18.18 7.16 -9.02
CA ASP A 43 -19.20 7.02 -10.06
C ASP A 43 -19.12 5.68 -10.79
N ASN A 44 -17.95 5.06 -10.78
CA ASN A 44 -17.75 3.75 -11.40
C ASN A 44 -17.75 2.58 -10.39
N GLY A 45 -18.07 2.85 -9.11
CA GLY A 45 -18.21 1.80 -8.11
C GLY A 45 -16.91 1.21 -7.61
N ILE A 46 -15.87 2.06 -7.47
CA ILE A 46 -14.58 1.65 -6.89
C ILE A 46 -14.77 0.96 -5.53
N GLY A 47 -14.05 -0.14 -5.31
CA GLY A 47 -14.11 -0.85 -4.04
C GLY A 47 -13.51 -0.09 -2.88
N TYR A 48 -12.28 0.36 -3.05
CA TYR A 48 -11.51 0.94 -1.95
C TYR A 48 -10.66 2.12 -2.42
N PHE A 49 -10.52 3.12 -1.53
CA PHE A 49 -9.41 4.08 -1.61
C PHE A 49 -8.34 3.73 -0.57
N ILE A 50 -7.08 3.82 -0.98
CA ILE A 50 -5.96 3.86 -0.05
C ILE A 50 -5.68 5.34 0.19
N ALA A 51 -6.16 5.84 1.32
CA ALA A 51 -6.14 7.27 1.62
C ALA A 51 -4.85 7.68 2.34
N ASP A 52 -4.32 8.83 1.98
CA ASP A 52 -3.01 9.32 2.41
C ASP A 52 -3.07 10.70 3.11
N GLY A 53 -4.23 11.36 3.15
CA GLY A 53 -4.36 12.68 3.77
C GLY A 53 -5.76 13.10 4.15
N TYR A 54 -5.86 14.12 5.03
CA TYR A 54 -7.12 14.64 5.56
C TYR A 54 -8.03 15.23 4.49
N GLU A 55 -7.45 16.04 3.60
CA GLU A 55 -8.19 16.71 2.53
C GLU A 55 -8.79 15.70 1.54
N GLU A 56 -8.07 14.62 1.27
CA GLU A 56 -8.55 13.51 0.46
C GLU A 56 -9.78 12.85 1.12
N ILE A 57 -9.72 12.58 2.41
CA ILE A 57 -10.84 12.00 3.17
C ILE A 57 -12.07 12.92 3.12
N ASP A 58 -11.88 14.25 3.25
CA ASP A 58 -12.98 15.21 3.16
C ASP A 58 -13.68 15.18 1.80
N LYS A 59 -12.91 15.10 0.74
CA LYS A 59 -13.44 14.99 -0.62
C LYS A 59 -14.20 13.69 -0.84
N ILE A 60 -13.61 12.55 -0.41
CA ILE A 60 -14.26 11.24 -0.51
C ILE A 60 -15.57 11.23 0.29
N ASP A 61 -15.57 11.72 1.55
CA ASP A 61 -16.77 11.78 2.40
C ASP A 61 -17.87 12.65 1.78
N SER A 62 -17.48 13.83 1.29
CA SER A 62 -18.40 14.77 0.64
C SER A 62 -19.04 14.19 -0.61
N TYR A 63 -18.24 13.56 -1.46
CA TYR A 63 -18.76 12.99 -2.71
C TYR A 63 -19.58 11.71 -2.46
N ALA A 64 -19.16 10.87 -1.53
CA ALA A 64 -19.93 9.70 -1.09
C ALA A 64 -21.29 10.12 -0.52
N ALA A 65 -21.35 11.23 0.24
CA ALA A 65 -22.61 11.80 0.73
C ALA A 65 -23.57 12.21 -0.40
N GLN A 66 -23.03 12.85 -1.45
CA GLN A 66 -23.83 13.25 -2.62
C GLN A 66 -24.42 12.04 -3.36
N LYS A 67 -23.71 10.90 -3.33
CA LYS A 67 -24.15 9.64 -3.95
C LYS A 67 -24.99 8.76 -3.00
N GLY A 68 -25.13 9.14 -1.74
CA GLY A 68 -25.87 8.37 -0.73
C GLY A 68 -25.23 7.02 -0.39
N ILE A 69 -23.92 6.89 -0.48
CA ILE A 69 -23.15 5.68 -0.21
C ILE A 69 -22.21 5.85 0.98
N LYS A 70 -21.71 4.72 1.50
CA LYS A 70 -20.53 4.68 2.36
C LYS A 70 -19.35 4.13 1.55
N GLN A 71 -18.29 4.93 1.44
CA GLN A 71 -17.09 4.55 0.71
C GLN A 71 -16.10 3.84 1.64
N ARG A 72 -15.64 2.66 1.24
CA ARG A 72 -14.61 1.91 1.97
C ARG A 72 -13.24 2.51 1.73
N VAL A 73 -12.46 2.65 2.82
CA VAL A 73 -11.09 3.15 2.77
C VAL A 73 -10.14 2.32 3.63
N LEU A 74 -8.89 2.26 3.21
CA LEU A 74 -7.74 1.87 4.03
C LEU A 74 -6.87 3.11 4.21
N LEU A 75 -6.32 3.32 5.40
CA LEU A 75 -5.37 4.41 5.63
C LEU A 75 -3.95 3.93 5.40
N ARG A 76 -3.20 4.66 4.60
CA ARG A 76 -1.78 4.40 4.41
C ARG A 76 -1.01 4.93 5.61
N LEU A 77 -0.37 4.02 6.33
CA LEU A 77 0.45 4.30 7.51
C LEU A 77 1.91 3.96 7.22
N THR A 78 2.80 4.71 7.88
CA THR A 78 4.25 4.46 7.77
C THR A 78 4.75 3.86 9.07
N PRO A 79 5.17 2.57 9.07
CA PRO A 79 5.64 1.88 10.27
C PRO A 79 7.06 2.25 10.70
N GLY A 80 7.82 3.01 9.90
CA GLY A 80 9.20 3.40 10.25
C GLY A 80 10.26 2.32 9.96
N ILE A 81 9.97 1.36 9.09
CA ILE A 81 10.89 0.28 8.72
C ILE A 81 11.89 0.74 7.65
N ASP A 82 13.17 0.44 7.85
CA ASP A 82 14.20 0.51 6.82
C ASP A 82 14.52 -0.91 6.31
N PRO A 83 14.10 -1.29 5.11
CA PRO A 83 14.34 -2.63 4.58
C PRO A 83 15.77 -2.84 4.08
N HIS A 84 16.71 -1.94 4.42
CA HIS A 84 18.11 -1.96 3.97
C HIS A 84 18.27 -2.00 2.43
N THR A 85 17.32 -1.40 1.72
CA THR A 85 17.33 -1.25 0.27
C THR A 85 17.87 0.12 -0.13
N ASN A 86 17.98 0.39 -1.44
CA ASN A 86 18.42 1.68 -1.94
C ASN A 86 17.49 2.81 -1.40
N GLU A 87 18.07 3.87 -0.84
CA GLU A 87 17.34 4.99 -0.25
C GLU A 87 16.23 5.58 -1.15
N LYS A 88 16.44 5.54 -2.47
CA LYS A 88 15.47 6.05 -3.45
C LYS A 88 14.19 5.22 -3.57
N ILE A 89 14.21 3.97 -3.08
CA ILE A 89 13.08 3.03 -3.17
C ILE A 89 12.57 2.59 -1.79
N SER A 90 13.16 3.09 -0.71
CA SER A 90 12.67 2.88 0.65
C SER A 90 11.49 3.82 0.92
N THR A 91 10.31 3.28 1.19
CA THR A 91 9.07 4.03 1.47
C THR A 91 8.56 3.84 2.89
N GLY A 92 9.27 3.04 3.69
CA GLY A 92 8.90 2.78 5.08
C GLY A 92 9.44 3.78 6.09
N LYS A 93 10.28 4.75 5.67
CA LYS A 93 10.88 5.76 6.55
C LYS A 93 9.88 6.85 6.91
N VAL A 94 10.02 7.44 8.09
CA VAL A 94 9.17 8.54 8.60
C VAL A 94 9.18 9.75 7.67
N ASP A 95 10.32 10.08 7.08
CA ASP A 95 10.48 11.16 6.08
C ASP A 95 10.16 10.62 4.68
N CYS A 96 8.91 10.24 4.47
CA CYS A 96 8.38 9.79 3.20
C CYS A 96 7.16 10.64 2.81
N LYS A 97 7.01 10.92 1.51
CA LYS A 97 5.83 11.63 1.01
C LYS A 97 4.55 10.79 1.08
N PHE A 98 4.65 9.51 1.39
CA PHE A 98 3.55 8.58 1.48
C PHE A 98 3.32 8.13 2.91
N GLY A 99 2.06 8.02 3.29
CA GLY A 99 1.63 7.45 4.55
C GLY A 99 1.77 8.38 5.75
N THR A 100 0.94 8.15 6.73
CA THR A 100 0.97 8.88 7.99
C THR A 100 1.82 8.11 8.99
N PRO A 101 2.87 8.73 9.60
CA PRO A 101 3.77 8.04 10.50
C PRO A 101 3.09 7.64 11.81
N ILE A 102 3.33 6.41 12.25
CA ILE A 102 2.82 5.86 13.51
C ILE A 102 3.56 6.49 14.70
N GLU A 103 4.88 6.54 14.64
CA GLU A 103 5.73 6.95 15.77
C GLU A 103 5.53 8.40 16.26
N THR A 104 5.05 9.28 15.36
CA THR A 104 4.79 10.69 15.70
C THR A 104 3.43 10.91 16.39
N GLY A 105 2.60 9.86 16.52
CA GLY A 105 1.22 9.96 17.02
C GLY A 105 0.24 10.63 16.05
N GLN A 106 0.68 10.98 14.84
CA GLN A 106 -0.19 11.56 13.82
C GLN A 106 -1.21 10.56 13.29
N ALA A 107 -0.82 9.28 13.18
CA ALA A 107 -1.69 8.22 12.69
C ALA A 107 -2.94 8.03 13.57
N GLU A 108 -2.81 8.11 14.90
CA GLU A 108 -3.97 8.01 15.81
C GLU A 108 -4.97 9.14 15.59
N LYS A 109 -4.48 10.38 15.45
CA LYS A 109 -5.33 11.55 15.18
C LYS A 109 -6.02 11.42 13.83
N TYR A 110 -5.32 10.92 12.83
CA TYR A 110 -5.87 10.68 11.49
C TYR A 110 -6.96 9.59 11.51
N ILE A 111 -6.72 8.49 12.23
CA ILE A 111 -7.72 7.43 12.40
C ILE A 111 -8.97 7.97 13.10
N ALA A 112 -8.82 8.70 14.22
CA ALA A 112 -9.93 9.31 14.94
C ALA A 112 -10.74 10.26 14.05
N TYR A 113 -10.05 11.05 13.22
CA TYR A 113 -10.69 11.92 12.25
C TYR A 113 -11.51 11.16 11.21
N VAL A 114 -10.95 10.10 10.63
CA VAL A 114 -11.66 9.27 9.64
C VAL A 114 -12.86 8.56 10.25
N LEU A 115 -12.74 8.07 11.49
CA LEU A 115 -13.86 7.45 12.22
C LEU A 115 -15.01 8.41 12.50
N SER A 116 -14.76 9.73 12.48
CA SER A 116 -15.81 10.76 12.65
C SER A 116 -16.62 11.04 11.39
N LYS A 117 -16.19 10.55 10.22
CA LYS A 117 -16.84 10.79 8.92
C LYS A 117 -18.06 9.90 8.74
N ALA A 118 -19.17 10.50 8.31
CA ALA A 118 -20.45 9.81 8.21
C ALA A 118 -20.53 8.85 7.02
N ASN A 119 -19.85 9.18 5.92
CA ASN A 119 -19.95 8.45 4.65
C ASN A 119 -18.69 7.68 4.31
N ILE A 120 -17.80 7.50 5.29
CA ILE A 120 -16.60 6.66 5.18
C ILE A 120 -16.80 5.38 5.99
N GLU A 121 -16.41 4.25 5.42
CA GLU A 121 -16.21 3.01 6.14
C GLU A 121 -14.72 2.69 6.19
N LEU A 122 -14.11 2.94 7.35
CA LEU A 122 -12.72 2.55 7.58
C LEU A 122 -12.63 1.02 7.68
N MET A 123 -11.90 0.40 6.75
CA MET A 123 -11.74 -1.05 6.71
C MET A 123 -10.45 -1.50 7.40
N GLY A 124 -9.44 -0.66 7.44
CA GLY A 124 -8.17 -1.00 8.05
C GLY A 124 -7.02 -0.15 7.54
N TYR A 125 -5.85 -0.76 7.46
CA TYR A 125 -4.61 -0.06 7.19
C TYR A 125 -3.83 -0.68 6.03
N HIS A 126 -3.05 0.16 5.41
CA HIS A 126 -2.07 -0.18 4.38
C HIS A 126 -0.70 0.33 4.80
N CYS A 127 0.35 -0.43 4.52
CA CYS A 127 1.73 0.06 4.53
C CYS A 127 2.49 -0.48 3.33
N HIS A 128 3.61 0.17 3.00
CA HIS A 128 4.52 -0.30 1.96
C HIS A 128 5.94 0.06 2.37
N ILE A 129 6.80 -0.93 2.52
CA ILE A 129 8.13 -0.77 3.12
C ILE A 129 9.23 -0.45 2.11
N GLY A 130 9.01 -0.74 0.83
CA GLY A 130 10.00 -0.49 -0.22
C GLY A 130 9.90 -1.44 -1.40
N SER A 131 10.95 -1.51 -2.20
CA SER A 131 11.03 -2.34 -3.41
C SER A 131 12.35 -3.10 -3.44
N GLN A 132 12.40 -4.24 -4.15
CA GLN A 132 13.56 -5.13 -4.23
C GLN A 132 13.99 -5.66 -2.86
N VAL A 133 13.01 -6.11 -2.08
CA VAL A 133 13.23 -6.79 -0.78
C VAL A 133 13.29 -8.29 -1.03
N PHE A 134 14.42 -8.91 -0.70
CA PHE A 134 14.68 -10.33 -0.99
C PHE A 134 14.51 -11.25 0.22
N ASP A 135 14.12 -10.70 1.38
CA ASP A 135 13.97 -11.41 2.63
C ASP A 135 12.56 -11.16 3.22
N CYS A 136 12.02 -12.14 3.94
CA CYS A 136 10.73 -12.00 4.62
C CYS A 136 10.80 -11.17 5.91
N VAL A 137 12.00 -10.99 6.50
CA VAL A 137 12.17 -10.31 7.80
C VAL A 137 11.61 -8.89 7.79
N PRO A 138 11.89 -8.01 6.82
CA PRO A 138 11.29 -6.67 6.80
C PRO A 138 9.76 -6.65 6.73
N PHE A 139 9.17 -7.66 6.08
CA PHE A 139 7.69 -7.82 6.06
C PHE A 139 7.15 -8.29 7.41
N CYS A 140 7.87 -9.17 8.10
CA CYS A 140 7.52 -9.59 9.46
C CYS A 140 7.63 -8.44 10.45
N ASP A 141 8.70 -7.64 10.38
CA ASP A 141 8.88 -6.46 11.21
C ASP A 141 7.76 -5.41 10.98
N ALA A 142 7.39 -5.19 9.73
CA ALA A 142 6.25 -4.33 9.40
C ALA A 142 4.94 -4.89 9.96
N ALA A 143 4.73 -6.20 9.85
CA ALA A 143 3.54 -6.85 10.40
C ALA A 143 3.49 -6.72 11.93
N ASP A 144 4.61 -6.84 12.63
CA ASP A 144 4.69 -6.66 14.08
C ASP A 144 4.20 -5.28 14.50
N ILE A 145 4.78 -4.23 13.91
CA ILE A 145 4.41 -2.84 14.20
C ILE A 145 2.93 -2.60 13.89
N MET A 146 2.47 -3.06 12.74
CA MET A 146 1.08 -2.83 12.32
C MET A 146 0.08 -3.60 13.19
N ILE A 147 0.38 -4.82 13.61
CA ILE A 147 -0.48 -5.64 14.49
C ILE A 147 -0.53 -5.04 15.89
N GLU A 148 0.61 -4.66 16.47
CA GLU A 148 0.68 -3.96 17.74
C GLU A 148 -0.10 -2.65 17.69
N TYR A 149 0.01 -1.92 16.58
CA TYR A 149 -0.74 -0.69 16.39
C TYR A 149 -2.26 -0.93 16.25
N ILE A 150 -2.69 -1.99 15.57
CA ILE A 150 -4.11 -2.40 15.54
C ILE A 150 -4.63 -2.67 16.95
N ALA A 151 -3.86 -3.41 17.76
CA ALA A 151 -4.22 -3.68 19.16
C ALA A 151 -4.28 -2.40 20.01
N TYR A 152 -3.33 -1.49 19.82
CA TYR A 152 -3.33 -0.19 20.46
C TYR A 152 -4.57 0.64 20.11
N ILE A 153 -4.91 0.78 18.83
CA ILE A 153 -6.08 1.53 18.36
C ILE A 153 -7.39 0.87 18.84
N LYS A 154 -7.46 -0.46 18.90
CA LYS A 154 -8.60 -1.16 19.49
C LYS A 154 -8.81 -0.74 20.95
N LYS A 155 -7.74 -0.59 21.71
CA LYS A 155 -7.79 -0.19 23.11
C LYS A 155 -8.12 1.29 23.29
N THR A 156 -7.58 2.17 22.47
CA THR A 156 -7.69 3.64 22.65
C THR A 156 -8.93 4.23 21.98
N LEU A 157 -9.27 3.77 20.78
CA LEU A 157 -10.37 4.30 19.97
C LEU A 157 -11.55 3.33 19.82
N GLY A 158 -11.43 2.09 20.33
CA GLY A 158 -12.49 1.07 20.21
C GLY A 158 -12.66 0.52 18.78
N TYR A 159 -11.74 0.84 17.86
CA TYR A 159 -11.79 0.40 16.48
C TYR A 159 -10.83 -0.77 16.23
N THR A 160 -11.31 -1.76 15.50
CA THR A 160 -10.49 -2.92 15.07
C THR A 160 -10.46 -2.99 13.55
N ALA A 161 -9.27 -2.93 12.98
CA ALA A 161 -9.07 -3.08 11.54
C ALA A 161 -9.50 -4.48 11.06
N LYS A 162 -10.29 -4.52 9.99
CA LYS A 162 -10.75 -5.75 9.33
C LYS A 162 -9.77 -6.21 8.25
N VAL A 163 -8.98 -5.27 7.72
CA VAL A 163 -8.03 -5.49 6.61
C VAL A 163 -6.67 -4.91 6.99
N LEU A 164 -5.61 -5.64 6.71
CA LEU A 164 -4.23 -5.18 6.76
C LEU A 164 -3.56 -5.50 5.43
N ASN A 165 -3.18 -4.44 4.71
CA ASN A 165 -2.42 -4.54 3.47
C ASN A 165 -0.95 -4.20 3.77
N LEU A 166 -0.06 -5.16 3.56
CA LEU A 166 1.38 -5.02 3.80
C LEU A 166 2.14 -4.49 2.56
N GLY A 167 1.41 -4.14 1.51
CA GLY A 167 2.00 -3.65 0.27
C GLY A 167 2.72 -4.73 -0.53
N GLY A 168 3.55 -4.28 -1.44
CA GLY A 168 4.41 -5.12 -2.25
C GLY A 168 5.87 -4.95 -1.88
N GLY A 169 6.72 -5.14 -2.87
CA GLY A 169 8.15 -4.91 -2.72
C GLY A 169 9.00 -6.16 -2.85
N PHE A 170 8.42 -7.33 -3.07
CA PHE A 170 9.17 -8.57 -3.32
C PHE A 170 10.15 -8.38 -4.47
N GLY A 171 11.40 -8.78 -4.21
CA GLY A 171 12.50 -8.65 -5.15
C GLY A 171 12.35 -9.53 -6.36
N VAL A 172 12.96 -9.10 -7.46
CA VAL A 172 13.07 -9.85 -8.70
C VAL A 172 14.54 -9.90 -9.12
N ARG A 173 15.00 -11.05 -9.49
CA ARG A 173 16.35 -11.24 -10.00
C ARG A 173 16.45 -10.72 -11.44
N TYR A 174 17.20 -9.64 -11.65
CA TYR A 174 17.45 -9.08 -12.99
C TYR A 174 18.77 -9.56 -13.60
N VAL A 175 19.76 -9.86 -12.76
CA VAL A 175 21.09 -10.36 -13.17
C VAL A 175 21.47 -11.59 -12.35
N GLU A 176 22.45 -12.36 -12.84
CA GLU A 176 22.87 -13.61 -12.17
C GLU A 176 23.38 -13.41 -10.74
N SER A 177 23.94 -12.23 -10.44
CA SER A 177 24.42 -11.88 -9.10
C SER A 177 23.32 -11.52 -8.11
N ASP A 178 22.10 -11.25 -8.57
CA ASP A 178 20.99 -10.90 -7.69
C ASP A 178 20.54 -12.13 -6.88
N PRO A 179 20.10 -11.94 -5.64
CA PRO A 179 19.56 -13.01 -4.83
C PRO A 179 18.31 -13.64 -5.47
N TYR A 180 18.11 -14.92 -5.20
CA TYR A 180 16.85 -15.59 -5.53
C TYR A 180 15.88 -15.49 -4.34
N ILE A 181 14.62 -15.16 -4.62
CA ILE A 181 13.55 -15.17 -3.63
C ILE A 181 12.55 -16.30 -3.95
N ASN A 182 12.25 -17.13 -2.96
CA ASN A 182 11.12 -18.05 -3.03
C ASN A 182 9.89 -17.35 -2.45
N ILE A 183 9.03 -16.80 -3.31
CA ILE A 183 7.86 -16.03 -2.90
C ILE A 183 6.88 -16.89 -2.09
N ASP A 184 6.62 -18.12 -2.49
CA ASP A 184 5.69 -19.02 -1.79
C ASP A 184 6.13 -19.26 -0.35
N GLU A 185 7.43 -19.53 -0.16
CA GLU A 185 7.99 -19.73 1.18
C GLU A 185 7.96 -18.45 2.02
N ASN A 186 8.27 -17.30 1.42
CA ASN A 186 8.19 -16.01 2.12
C ASN A 186 6.74 -15.71 2.55
N ILE A 187 5.75 -15.91 1.67
CA ILE A 187 4.34 -15.72 2.02
C ILE A 187 3.92 -16.67 3.14
N ARG A 188 4.35 -17.92 3.10
CA ARG A 188 4.08 -18.89 4.15
C ARG A 188 4.61 -18.41 5.50
N LEU A 189 5.89 -18.03 5.56
CA LEU A 189 6.55 -17.53 6.78
C LEU A 189 5.87 -16.27 7.32
N ILE A 190 5.59 -15.30 6.47
CA ILE A 190 4.89 -14.07 6.85
C ILE A 190 3.49 -14.39 7.40
N SER A 191 2.76 -15.31 6.76
CA SER A 191 1.41 -15.72 7.20
C SER A 191 1.43 -16.39 8.57
N GLU A 192 2.39 -17.28 8.83
CA GLU A 192 2.56 -17.92 10.13
C GLU A 192 2.93 -16.90 11.21
N HIS A 193 3.84 -16.01 10.90
CA HIS A 193 4.24 -14.92 11.78
C HIS A 193 3.06 -14.02 12.17
N ILE A 194 2.27 -13.55 11.19
CA ILE A 194 1.08 -12.72 11.43
C ILE A 194 0.08 -13.43 12.36
N LYS A 195 -0.18 -14.72 12.14
CA LYS A 195 -1.10 -15.50 12.99
C LYS A 195 -0.62 -15.56 14.45
N ALA A 196 0.66 -15.80 14.64
CA ALA A 196 1.27 -15.83 15.97
C ALA A 196 1.16 -14.46 16.65
N ARG A 197 1.53 -13.38 15.95
CA ARG A 197 1.49 -12.02 16.50
C ARG A 197 0.07 -11.55 16.80
N CYS A 198 -0.91 -11.89 15.99
CA CYS A 198 -2.32 -11.57 16.26
C CYS A 198 -2.80 -12.29 17.54
N ALA A 199 -2.43 -13.58 17.72
CA ALA A 199 -2.78 -14.32 18.92
C ALA A 199 -2.15 -13.73 20.19
N GLU A 200 -0.86 -13.35 20.13
CA GLU A 200 -0.14 -12.71 21.23
C GLU A 200 -0.77 -11.37 21.64
N ASN A 201 -1.25 -10.60 20.65
CA ASN A 201 -1.89 -9.29 20.87
C ASN A 201 -3.40 -9.38 21.17
N GLY A 202 -3.99 -10.56 21.21
CA GLY A 202 -5.41 -10.74 21.52
C GLY A 202 -6.36 -10.11 20.50
N ILE A 203 -5.96 -10.11 19.21
CA ILE A 203 -6.79 -9.64 18.10
C ILE A 203 -7.09 -10.77 17.13
N ALA A 204 -8.25 -10.69 16.47
CA ALA A 204 -8.53 -11.57 15.35
C ALA A 204 -7.60 -11.26 14.17
N VAL A 205 -7.20 -12.29 13.43
CA VAL A 205 -6.40 -12.10 12.22
C VAL A 205 -7.24 -11.32 11.21
N PRO A 206 -6.79 -10.11 10.77
CA PRO A 206 -7.49 -9.38 9.72
C PRO A 206 -7.33 -10.08 8.36
N THR A 207 -8.14 -9.69 7.38
CA THR A 207 -7.86 -10.07 5.99
C THR A 207 -6.53 -9.45 5.57
N ILE A 208 -5.56 -10.30 5.19
CA ILE A 208 -4.25 -9.86 4.75
C ILE A 208 -4.25 -9.68 3.24
N LEU A 209 -3.77 -8.52 2.79
CA LEU A 209 -3.55 -8.21 1.38
C LEU A 209 -2.05 -7.97 1.15
N MET A 210 -1.60 -8.32 -0.04
CA MET A 210 -0.24 -8.07 -0.52
C MET A 210 -0.28 -7.65 -2.00
N GLU A 211 0.69 -6.85 -2.41
CA GLU A 211 0.77 -6.21 -3.72
C GLU A 211 2.04 -6.61 -4.49
N PRO A 212 2.24 -7.89 -4.86
CA PRO A 212 3.50 -8.39 -5.41
C PRO A 212 3.70 -8.05 -6.90
N GLY A 213 3.36 -6.82 -7.33
CA GLY A 213 3.30 -6.41 -8.74
C GLY A 213 4.58 -6.69 -9.53
N ARG A 214 5.74 -6.22 -9.03
CA ARG A 214 7.03 -6.43 -9.70
C ARG A 214 7.34 -7.90 -9.91
N SER A 215 7.20 -8.72 -8.91
CA SER A 215 7.50 -10.15 -8.98
C SER A 215 6.58 -10.94 -9.93
N MET A 216 5.42 -10.39 -10.27
CA MET A 216 4.48 -11.02 -11.19
C MET A 216 4.76 -10.73 -12.67
N VAL A 217 5.35 -9.55 -12.99
CA VAL A 217 5.41 -9.08 -14.38
C VAL A 217 6.79 -8.60 -14.85
N ALA A 218 7.79 -8.48 -13.96
CA ALA A 218 9.03 -7.81 -14.29
C ALA A 218 9.85 -8.52 -15.38
N ASP A 219 9.78 -9.84 -15.44
CA ASP A 219 10.48 -10.65 -16.45
C ASP A 219 9.65 -10.88 -17.73
N ALA A 220 8.41 -10.38 -17.75
CA ALA A 220 7.53 -10.49 -18.92
C ALA A 220 7.77 -9.40 -19.97
N GLY A 221 8.64 -8.41 -19.69
CA GLY A 221 8.90 -7.31 -20.60
C GLY A 221 10.22 -6.61 -20.33
N MET A 222 10.72 -5.85 -21.32
CA MET A 222 11.90 -5.01 -21.20
C MET A 222 11.67 -3.66 -21.88
N THR A 223 12.34 -2.62 -21.37
CA THR A 223 12.40 -1.33 -22.03
C THR A 223 13.75 -1.16 -22.71
N ILE A 224 13.73 -0.83 -23.99
CA ILE A 224 14.93 -0.62 -24.80
C ILE A 224 15.09 0.88 -25.04
N TYR A 225 16.27 1.39 -24.77
CA TYR A 225 16.63 2.79 -25.01
C TYR A 225 17.74 2.85 -26.05
N SER A 226 17.69 3.89 -26.93
CA SER A 226 18.83 4.23 -27.77
C SER A 226 19.77 5.16 -27.02
N VAL A 227 21.05 4.89 -27.10
CA VAL A 227 22.08 5.80 -26.56
C VAL A 227 22.08 7.07 -27.39
N GLY A 228 21.89 8.21 -26.73
CA GLY A 228 21.95 9.52 -27.35
C GLY A 228 23.37 10.10 -27.33
N THR A 229 23.50 11.33 -26.87
CA THR A 229 24.80 12.02 -26.74
C THR A 229 25.58 11.48 -25.55
N LEU A 230 26.84 11.13 -25.76
CA LEU A 230 27.75 10.78 -24.69
C LEU A 230 28.53 12.00 -24.21
N LYS A 231 28.56 12.20 -22.90
CA LYS A 231 29.42 13.17 -22.22
C LYS A 231 30.35 12.44 -21.28
N THR A 232 31.65 12.52 -21.55
CA THR A 232 32.67 11.94 -20.67
C THR A 232 33.33 13.03 -19.84
N ILE A 233 33.42 12.82 -18.54
CA ILE A 233 34.24 13.58 -17.64
C ILE A 233 35.45 12.69 -17.32
N SER A 234 36.66 13.13 -17.78
CA SER A 234 37.89 12.34 -17.66
C SER A 234 38.12 11.90 -16.21
N ASP A 235 38.47 10.64 -16.03
CA ASP A 235 38.76 9.99 -14.75
C ASP A 235 37.57 9.94 -13.75
N TYR A 236 36.37 10.29 -14.20
CA TYR A 236 35.17 10.30 -13.36
C TYR A 236 34.06 9.38 -13.88
N LYS A 237 33.40 9.80 -14.95
CA LYS A 237 32.21 9.07 -15.41
C LYS A 237 31.79 9.50 -16.83
N SER A 238 31.19 8.58 -17.56
CA SER A 238 30.43 8.90 -18.78
C SER A 238 28.92 8.88 -18.50
N TYR A 239 28.24 9.87 -19.06
CA TYR A 239 26.78 10.04 -18.99
C TYR A 239 26.16 9.90 -20.38
#